data_5cae889e4c96caf4b58e0c7de227f7b3
#
_entry.id   5cae889e4c96caf4b58e0c7de227f7b3
#
_cell.length_a   1.000
_cell.length_b   1.000
_cell.length_c   1.000
_cell.angle_alpha   90.00
_cell.angle_beta   90.00
_cell.angle_gamma   90.00
#
_symmetry.space_group_name_H-M   'P 1'
#
loop_
_entity.id
_entity.type
_entity.pdbx_description
1 polymer ?
#
loop_
_entity_poly.entity_id
_entity_poly.type
_entity_poly.pdbx_seq_one_letter_code
_entity_poly.pdbx_strand_id
1 'polypeptide(L)'
;MNREEIIEQYPILAEKLKTVYDPEIPVDIFELGLIYDVTLNPDKSADVKMSLTSPMCPVAGQMPEWVQNAIIESGVANPVRVDLTFDPPWDKHMMSDDAHLALGVF
;
A
#
# COMPACT_ATOMS: atom_id res chain seq x y z
N MET A 1 -8.71 1.08 7.94
CA MET A 1 -7.52 1.63 8.63
C MET A 1 -6.67 2.42 7.65
N ASN A 2 -6.25 3.59 8.06
CA ASN A 2 -5.28 4.37 7.29
C ASN A 2 -3.85 3.93 7.66
N ARG A 3 -2.86 4.58 7.06
CA ARG A 3 -1.43 4.24 7.27
C ARG A 3 -1.03 4.29 8.74
N GLU A 4 -1.43 5.33 9.45
CA GLU A 4 -1.06 5.52 10.85
C GLU A 4 -1.69 4.46 11.76
N GLU A 5 -2.92 4.11 11.50
CA GLU A 5 -3.62 3.06 12.24
C GLU A 5 -2.99 1.69 12.01
N ILE A 6 -2.54 1.43 10.79
CA ILE A 6 -1.84 0.18 10.47
C ILE A 6 -0.54 0.08 11.26
N ILE A 7 0.25 1.15 11.28
CA ILE A 7 1.51 1.19 12.03
C ILE A 7 1.27 0.93 13.52
N GLU A 8 0.23 1.54 14.06
CA GLU A 8 -0.07 1.46 15.48
C GLU A 8 -0.62 0.10 15.89
N GLN A 9 -1.59 -0.42 15.13
CA GLN A 9 -2.33 -1.63 15.49
C GLN A 9 -1.75 -2.90 14.91
N TYR A 10 -1.14 -2.82 13.73
CA TYR A 10 -0.62 -3.97 13.00
C TYR A 10 0.75 -3.68 12.42
N PRO A 11 1.78 -3.49 13.27
CA PRO A 11 3.13 -3.15 12.77
C PRO A 11 3.71 -4.19 11.83
N ILE A 12 3.37 -5.47 11.99
CA ILE A 12 3.83 -6.52 11.08
C ILE A 12 3.25 -6.35 9.68
N LEU A 13 2.01 -5.88 9.59
CA LEU A 13 1.38 -5.58 8.30
C LEU A 13 2.11 -4.43 7.61
N ALA A 14 2.42 -3.37 8.35
CA ALA A 14 3.18 -2.25 7.83
C ALA A 14 4.55 -2.70 7.31
N GLU A 15 5.26 -3.54 8.06
CA GLU A 15 6.56 -4.06 7.65
C GLU A 15 6.47 -4.86 6.34
N LYS A 16 5.45 -5.68 6.19
CA LYS A 16 5.27 -6.47 4.96
C LYS A 16 4.92 -5.59 3.78
N LEU A 17 4.06 -4.58 3.97
CA LEU A 17 3.72 -3.66 2.90
C LEU A 17 4.93 -2.84 2.44
N LYS A 18 5.88 -2.59 3.33
CA LYS A 18 7.13 -1.90 3.00
C LYS A 18 8.09 -2.74 2.17
N THR A 19 7.80 -4.01 1.93
CA THR A 19 8.60 -4.85 1.04
C THR A 19 8.18 -4.74 -0.42
N VAL A 20 7.05 -4.09 -0.69
CA VAL A 20 6.54 -3.91 -2.05
C VAL A 20 6.95 -2.53 -2.56
N TYR A 21 7.74 -2.51 -3.63
CA TYR A 21 8.27 -1.28 -4.19
C TYR A 21 7.60 -0.91 -5.49
N ASP A 22 7.42 0.39 -5.70
CA ASP A 22 7.01 0.91 -7.01
C ASP A 22 8.21 0.78 -7.96
N PRO A 23 8.01 0.27 -9.20
CA PRO A 23 9.13 0.08 -10.12
C PRO A 23 9.73 1.38 -10.67
N GLU A 24 8.97 2.47 -10.63
CA GLU A 24 9.41 3.74 -11.18
C GLU A 24 9.98 4.68 -10.12
N ILE A 25 9.57 4.51 -8.87
CA ILE A 25 9.99 5.35 -7.74
C ILE A 25 10.65 4.43 -6.71
N PRO A 26 11.91 4.69 -6.31
CA PRO A 26 12.65 3.78 -5.42
C PRO A 26 12.21 3.92 -3.95
N VAL A 27 10.91 3.86 -3.72
CA VAL A 27 10.31 3.92 -2.39
C VAL A 27 9.20 2.87 -2.36
N ASP A 28 8.99 2.24 -1.20
CA ASP A 28 7.94 1.25 -1.05
C ASP A 28 6.54 1.90 -1.12
N ILE A 29 5.56 1.08 -1.49
CA ILE A 29 4.20 1.56 -1.74
C ILE A 29 3.50 2.06 -0.47
N PHE A 30 3.91 1.58 0.68
CA PHE A 30 3.34 2.01 1.96
C PHE A 30 3.73 3.45 2.27
N GLU A 31 5.02 3.78 2.14
CA GLU A 31 5.54 5.13 2.38
C GLU A 31 5.11 6.11 1.28
N LEU A 32 4.88 5.61 0.06
CA LEU A 32 4.34 6.43 -1.04
C LEU A 32 2.90 6.86 -0.79
N GLY A 33 2.18 6.17 0.11
CA GLY A 33 0.79 6.46 0.36
C GLY A 33 -0.15 5.86 -0.68
N LEU A 34 0.25 4.80 -1.34
CA LEU A 34 -0.57 4.12 -2.34
C LEU A 34 -1.66 3.24 -1.70
N ILE A 35 -1.50 2.86 -0.45
CA ILE A 35 -2.52 2.11 0.30
C ILE A 35 -3.49 3.12 0.91
N TYR A 36 -4.67 3.23 0.35
CA TYR A 36 -5.67 4.20 0.78
C TYR A 36 -6.46 3.74 1.99
N ASP A 37 -6.79 2.44 2.03
CA ASP A 37 -7.53 1.90 3.15
C ASP A 37 -7.35 0.39 3.23
N VAL A 38 -7.37 -0.14 4.45
CA VAL A 38 -7.38 -1.58 4.71
C VAL A 38 -8.50 -1.85 5.69
N THR A 39 -9.42 -2.72 5.30
CA THR A 39 -10.52 -3.16 6.16
C THR A 39 -10.32 -4.63 6.50
N LEU A 40 -10.16 -4.93 7.79
CA LEU A 40 -10.07 -6.30 8.27
C LEU A 40 -11.45 -6.78 8.69
N ASN A 41 -11.90 -7.88 8.10
CA ASN A 41 -13.22 -8.42 8.34
C ASN A 41 -13.20 -9.49 9.44
N PRO A 42 -14.34 -9.74 10.11
CA PRO A 42 -14.42 -10.75 11.19
C PRO A 42 -14.04 -12.17 10.76
N ASP A 43 -14.17 -12.49 9.47
CA ASP A 43 -13.84 -13.82 8.91
C ASP A 43 -12.35 -13.95 8.56
N LYS A 44 -11.53 -12.99 8.96
CA LYS A 44 -10.09 -12.89 8.69
C LYS A 44 -9.74 -12.54 7.24
N SER A 45 -10.72 -12.14 6.43
CA SER A 45 -10.43 -11.57 5.12
C SER A 45 -10.10 -10.11 5.25
N ALA A 46 -9.47 -9.55 4.21
CA ALA A 46 -9.18 -8.12 4.16
C ALA A 46 -9.59 -7.55 2.81
N ASP A 47 -10.10 -6.33 2.84
CA ASP A 47 -10.38 -5.53 1.65
C ASP A 47 -9.43 -4.34 1.66
N VAL A 48 -8.68 -4.16 0.58
CA VAL A 48 -7.68 -3.12 0.45
C VAL A 48 -8.05 -2.21 -0.72
N LYS A 49 -8.00 -0.91 -0.48
CA LYS A 49 -8.08 0.09 -1.55
C LYS A 49 -6.71 0.68 -1.75
N MET A 50 -6.22 0.64 -2.98
CA MET A 50 -4.93 1.22 -3.31
C MET A 50 -4.98 1.93 -4.64
N SER A 51 -3.99 2.76 -4.88
CA SER A 51 -3.82 3.46 -6.15
C SER A 51 -2.41 3.19 -6.69
N LEU A 52 -2.13 3.77 -7.84
CA LEU A 52 -0.81 3.73 -8.48
C LEU A 52 -0.36 5.15 -8.72
N THR A 53 0.96 5.35 -8.86
CA THR A 53 1.52 6.67 -9.15
C THR A 53 1.11 7.16 -10.54
N SER A 54 0.75 6.23 -11.44
CA SER A 54 0.28 6.54 -12.78
C SER A 54 -0.66 5.45 -13.27
N PRO A 55 -1.79 5.80 -13.91
CA PRO A 55 -2.68 4.80 -14.51
C PRO A 55 -2.03 4.07 -15.69
N MET A 56 -0.93 4.59 -16.21
CA MET A 56 -0.17 3.99 -17.30
C MET A 56 0.99 3.11 -16.82
N CYS A 57 1.04 2.82 -15.52
CA CYS A 57 2.11 1.99 -14.94
C CYS A 57 2.10 0.60 -15.58
N PRO A 58 3.24 0.12 -16.13
CA PRO A 58 3.28 -1.18 -16.80
C PRO A 58 3.04 -2.37 -15.87
N VAL A 59 3.16 -2.19 -14.56
CA VAL A 59 2.89 -3.23 -13.57
C VAL A 59 1.54 -3.07 -12.89
N ALA A 60 0.63 -2.29 -13.49
CA ALA A 60 -0.69 -2.04 -12.90
C ALA A 60 -1.45 -3.33 -12.60
N GLY A 61 -1.31 -4.36 -13.45
CA GLY A 61 -1.96 -5.64 -13.24
C GLY A 61 -1.27 -6.54 -12.20
N GLN A 62 -0.01 -6.26 -11.87
CA GLN A 62 0.80 -7.07 -10.94
C GLN A 62 0.87 -6.49 -9.54
N MET A 63 0.81 -5.18 -9.42
CA MET A 63 0.94 -4.49 -8.14
C MET A 63 -0.09 -4.97 -7.10
N PRO A 64 -1.37 -5.10 -7.44
CA PRO A 64 -2.36 -5.61 -6.50
C PRO A 64 -2.04 -7.01 -6.00
N GLU A 65 -1.48 -7.86 -6.86
CA GLU A 65 -1.09 -9.22 -6.49
C GLU A 65 0.07 -9.21 -5.50
N TRP A 66 1.05 -8.34 -5.72
CA TRP A 66 2.18 -8.20 -4.79
C TRP A 66 1.71 -7.74 -3.41
N VAL A 67 0.80 -6.78 -3.38
CA VAL A 67 0.21 -6.29 -2.12
C VAL A 67 -0.58 -7.39 -1.44
N GLN A 68 -1.39 -8.12 -2.19
CA GLN A 68 -2.16 -9.24 -1.68
C GLN A 68 -1.25 -10.27 -1.01
N ASN A 69 -0.19 -10.68 -1.70
CA ASN A 69 0.75 -11.66 -1.19
C ASN A 69 1.47 -11.17 0.06
N ALA A 70 1.85 -9.89 0.10
CA ALA A 70 2.51 -9.32 1.27
C ALA A 70 1.62 -9.38 2.50
N ILE A 71 0.35 -9.06 2.35
CA ILE A 71 -0.61 -9.10 3.46
C ILE A 71 -0.84 -10.54 3.93
N ILE A 72 -0.99 -11.48 3.01
CA ILE A 72 -1.15 -12.89 3.35
C ILE A 72 0.08 -13.40 4.11
N GLU A 73 1.27 -13.05 3.65
CA GLU A 73 2.53 -13.43 4.30
C GLU A 73 2.69 -12.83 5.70
N SER A 74 2.06 -11.68 5.96
CA SER A 74 2.08 -11.08 7.28
C SER A 74 1.33 -11.90 8.32
N GLY A 75 0.42 -12.76 7.87
CA GLY A 75 -0.44 -13.53 8.76
C GLY A 75 -1.63 -12.75 9.32
N VAL A 76 -1.79 -11.49 8.93
CA VAL A 76 -2.86 -10.62 9.45
C VAL A 76 -4.20 -10.98 8.85
N ALA A 77 -4.23 -11.33 7.57
CA ALA A 77 -5.47 -11.66 6.87
C ALA A 77 -5.26 -12.64 5.73
N ASN A 78 -6.29 -13.41 5.43
CA ASN A 78 -6.37 -14.31 4.28
C ASN A 78 -7.81 -14.83 4.19
N PRO A 79 -8.52 -14.69 3.05
CA PRO A 79 -8.05 -14.12 1.80
C PRO A 79 -7.98 -12.59 1.82
N VAL A 80 -7.33 -12.04 0.81
CA VAL A 80 -7.16 -10.59 0.67
C VAL A 80 -7.66 -10.16 -0.71
N ARG A 81 -8.51 -9.16 -0.72
CA ARG A 81 -9.00 -8.56 -1.96
C ARG A 81 -8.42 -7.16 -2.09
N VAL A 82 -7.83 -6.87 -3.24
CA VAL A 82 -7.23 -5.56 -3.50
C VAL A 82 -7.98 -4.90 -4.65
N ASP A 83 -8.54 -3.72 -4.39
CA ASP A 83 -9.23 -2.92 -5.38
C ASP A 83 -8.37 -1.71 -5.75
N LEU A 84 -8.11 -1.53 -7.05
CA LEU A 84 -7.44 -0.35 -7.55
C LEU A 84 -8.44 0.79 -7.70
N THR A 85 -8.06 1.97 -7.26
CA THR A 85 -8.85 3.17 -7.44
C THR A 85 -7.95 4.32 -7.84
N PHE A 86 -8.46 5.23 -8.66
CA PHE A 86 -7.79 6.47 -9.02
C PHE A 86 -8.57 7.68 -8.53
N ASP A 87 -9.43 7.47 -7.54
CA ASP A 87 -10.24 8.52 -6.93
C ASP A 87 -10.14 8.42 -5.40
N PRO A 88 -9.44 9.36 -4.73
CA PRO A 88 -8.72 10.49 -5.35
C PRO A 88 -7.45 10.02 -6.08
N PRO A 89 -6.99 10.75 -7.10
CA PRO A 89 -5.74 10.41 -7.76
C PRO A 89 -4.57 10.58 -6.80
N TRP A 90 -3.59 9.70 -6.92
CA TRP A 90 -2.39 9.79 -6.08
C TRP A 90 -1.63 11.09 -6.35
N ASP A 91 -1.13 11.70 -5.27
CA ASP A 91 -0.37 12.93 -5.32
C ASP A 91 0.81 12.86 -4.35
N LYS A 92 1.83 13.65 -4.60
CA LYS A 92 3.04 13.70 -3.76
C LYS A 92 2.75 14.04 -2.30
N HIS A 93 1.66 14.73 -2.04
CA HIS A 93 1.24 15.05 -0.67
C HIS A 93 0.91 13.80 0.15
N MET A 94 0.63 12.70 -0.51
CA MET A 94 0.27 11.43 0.14
C MET A 94 1.48 10.66 0.64
N MET A 95 2.69 11.04 0.19
CA MET A 95 3.92 10.41 0.65
C MET A 95 4.20 10.76 2.10
N SER A 96 4.81 9.81 2.83
CA SER A 96 5.28 10.07 4.17
C SER A 96 6.46 11.06 4.15
N ASP A 97 6.79 11.60 5.30
CA ASP A 97 7.98 12.46 5.44
C ASP A 97 9.25 11.70 5.07
N ASP A 98 9.34 10.44 5.48
CA ASP A 98 10.48 9.58 5.15
C ASP A 98 10.63 9.39 3.64
N ALA A 99 9.52 9.23 2.92
CA ALA A 99 9.55 9.11 1.47
C ALA A 99 10.02 10.40 0.81
N HIS A 100 9.55 11.56 1.30
CA HIS A 100 10.02 12.86 0.81
C HIS A 100 11.51 13.02 1.00
N LEU A 101 12.03 12.63 2.16
CA LEU A 101 13.46 12.70 2.44
C LEU A 101 14.27 11.78 1.53
N ALA A 102 13.78 10.55 1.33
CA ALA A 102 14.47 9.56 0.50
C ALA A 102 14.58 10.00 -0.95
N LEU A 103 13.59 10.73 -1.46
CA LEU A 103 13.56 11.22 -2.84
C LEU A 103 14.13 12.62 -3.00
N GLY A 104 14.44 13.31 -1.88
CA GLY A 104 14.89 14.71 -1.93
C GLY A 104 13.79 15.66 -2.39
N VAL A 105 12.52 15.30 -2.20
CA VAL A 105 11.37 16.10 -2.62
C VAL A 105 10.67 16.63 -1.38
N PHE A 106 10.42 17.93 -1.35
CA PHE A 106 9.78 18.61 -0.22
C PHE A 106 8.59 19.43 -0.67
#